data_f1ec40c78e04d9b028d7bdd021a098bd
#
_entry.id   f1ec40c78e04d9b028d7bdd021a098bd
#
_cell.length_a   1.000
_cell.length_b   1.000
_cell.length_c   1.000
_cell.angle_alpha   90.00
_cell.angle_beta   90.00
_cell.angle_gamma   90.00
#
_symmetry.space_group_name_H-M   'P 1'
#
loop_
_entity.id
_entity.type
_entity.pdbx_description
1 polymer ?
#
loop_
_entity_poly.entity_id
_entity_poly.type
_entity_poly.pdbx_seq_one_letter_code
_entity_poly.pdbx_strand_id
1 'polypeptide(L)'
;GLVFDEAALERIKNYQTGKYTDPNTPEYYGAKAGNDGKWQNYTGSFANTDWFKEFYKNWVPSTEHNLNISGGTDKLTYMISGSFLDQKGLLRHGEDQFNRYTMNAKISAKLTDWVTLNYTSKWTREDYDRPTYMTGLFFHNIARRWPTCPVRDPNGHYQQKMEIIEMEDGGKQTSQKNWYTQQLQAIFEPIKDWRIVAEGSMRTYTRKQSWAVLPIYAYDADNQPYLLGWGDNAAGYSEVQDSRESEDYFS
;
A
#
# COMPACT_ATOMS: atom_id res chain seq x y z
N GLY A 1 -37.70 -10.83 9.07
CA GLY A 1 -38.44 -9.59 8.91
C GLY A 1 -37.98 -8.81 7.69
N LEU A 2 -38.78 -7.88 7.20
CA LEU A 2 -38.37 -7.00 6.10
C LEU A 2 -37.20 -6.12 6.59
N VAL A 3 -36.14 -6.03 5.80
CA VAL A 3 -34.97 -5.18 6.12
C VAL A 3 -35.33 -3.69 5.94
N PHE A 4 -36.17 -3.39 4.94
CA PHE A 4 -36.68 -2.06 4.66
C PHE A 4 -38.21 -2.06 4.73
N ASP A 5 -38.80 -1.06 5.39
CA ASP A 5 -40.23 -0.80 5.30
C ASP A 5 -40.57 -0.08 3.98
N GLU A 6 -41.87 0.07 3.70
CA GLU A 6 -42.34 0.71 2.46
C GLU A 6 -41.84 2.16 2.33
N ALA A 7 -41.80 2.90 3.42
CA ALA A 7 -41.32 4.29 3.44
C ALA A 7 -39.82 4.38 3.15
N ALA A 8 -39.03 3.41 3.64
CA ALA A 8 -37.61 3.33 3.34
C ALA A 8 -37.37 3.00 1.85
N LEU A 9 -38.11 2.03 1.31
CA LEU A 9 -38.02 1.66 -0.09
C LEU A 9 -38.42 2.82 -1.03
N GLU A 10 -39.45 3.59 -0.66
CA GLU A 10 -39.82 4.77 -1.42
C GLU A 10 -38.73 5.84 -1.39
N ARG A 11 -38.12 6.11 -0.26
CA ARG A 11 -36.95 7.04 -0.13
C ARG A 11 -35.78 6.59 -0.99
N ILE A 12 -35.42 5.33 -0.95
CA ILE A 12 -34.33 4.76 -1.77
C ILE A 12 -34.64 4.96 -3.26
N LYS A 13 -35.86 4.64 -3.70
CA LYS A 13 -36.29 4.83 -5.07
C LYS A 13 -36.27 6.31 -5.50
N ASN A 14 -36.76 7.20 -4.65
CA ASN A 14 -36.74 8.64 -4.90
C ASN A 14 -35.30 9.17 -4.99
N TYR A 15 -34.38 8.69 -4.15
CA TYR A 15 -32.96 9.05 -4.22
C TYR A 15 -32.33 8.56 -5.54
N GLN A 16 -32.56 7.32 -5.93
CA GLN A 16 -32.05 6.74 -7.19
C GLN A 16 -32.55 7.45 -8.43
N THR A 17 -33.80 7.93 -8.41
CA THR A 17 -34.40 8.67 -9.52
C THR A 17 -34.05 10.15 -9.55
N GLY A 18 -33.20 10.64 -8.63
CA GLY A 18 -32.75 12.02 -8.56
C GLY A 18 -33.82 13.00 -8.08
N LYS A 19 -34.84 12.54 -7.34
CA LYS A 19 -35.91 13.39 -6.80
C LYS A 19 -35.44 14.34 -5.70
N TYR A 20 -34.39 13.95 -4.96
CA TYR A 20 -33.79 14.79 -3.92
C TYR A 20 -32.64 15.62 -4.53
N THR A 21 -32.92 16.86 -4.87
CA THR A 21 -31.96 17.74 -5.57
C THR A 21 -31.51 18.94 -4.74
N ASP A 22 -32.18 19.20 -3.60
CA ASP A 22 -31.83 20.32 -2.70
C ASP A 22 -30.75 19.88 -1.71
N PRO A 23 -29.50 20.42 -1.80
CA PRO A 23 -28.42 20.07 -0.91
C PRO A 23 -28.62 20.58 0.53
N ASN A 24 -29.66 21.39 0.81
CA ASN A 24 -29.97 21.87 2.15
C ASN A 24 -30.89 20.92 2.92
N THR A 25 -31.31 19.81 2.32
CA THR A 25 -32.18 18.83 2.97
C THR A 25 -31.39 17.56 3.35
N PRO A 26 -31.68 16.94 4.51
CA PRO A 26 -31.04 15.68 4.89
C PRO A 26 -31.26 14.54 3.88
N GLU A 27 -32.40 14.55 3.19
CA GLU A 27 -32.75 13.58 2.16
C GLU A 27 -31.77 13.59 0.98
N TYR A 28 -31.22 14.75 0.68
CA TYR A 28 -30.19 14.89 -0.38
C TYR A 28 -28.97 14.01 -0.11
N TYR A 29 -28.55 13.89 1.15
CA TYR A 29 -27.39 13.10 1.56
C TYR A 29 -27.71 11.66 1.91
N GLY A 30 -28.97 11.27 1.89
CA GLY A 30 -29.38 9.88 2.06
C GLY A 30 -29.21 9.30 3.46
N ALA A 31 -29.12 10.14 4.50
CA ALA A 31 -28.95 9.71 5.88
C ALA A 31 -29.91 10.41 6.84
N LYS A 32 -30.22 9.73 7.97
CA LYS A 32 -30.99 10.26 9.09
C LYS A 32 -30.17 10.20 10.37
N ALA A 33 -30.40 11.15 11.26
CA ALA A 33 -29.92 11.04 12.63
C ALA A 33 -30.77 10.06 13.43
N GLY A 34 -30.11 9.27 14.28
CA GLY A 34 -30.77 8.42 15.28
C GLY A 34 -31.09 9.22 16.54
N ASN A 35 -31.73 8.55 17.52
CA ASN A 35 -32.04 9.16 18.84
C ASN A 35 -30.78 9.48 19.67
N ASP A 36 -29.64 8.89 19.30
CA ASP A 36 -28.31 9.12 19.90
C ASP A 36 -27.54 10.27 19.22
N GLY A 37 -28.19 10.98 18.30
CA GLY A 37 -27.59 12.06 17.52
C GLY A 37 -26.67 11.59 16.39
N LYS A 38 -26.37 10.30 16.28
CA LYS A 38 -25.47 9.77 15.26
C LYS A 38 -26.19 9.45 13.96
N TRP A 39 -25.48 9.59 12.84
CA TRP A 39 -26.02 9.23 11.54
C TRP A 39 -26.25 7.73 11.42
N GLN A 40 -27.43 7.34 10.93
CA GLN A 40 -27.79 5.93 10.75
C GLN A 40 -27.17 5.36 9.47
N ASN A 41 -26.80 4.09 9.53
CA ASN A 41 -26.37 3.28 8.41
C ASN A 41 -27.44 2.26 7.99
N TYR A 42 -27.22 1.59 6.87
CA TYR A 42 -28.04 0.49 6.37
C TYR A 42 -29.52 0.87 6.24
N THR A 43 -30.37 0.39 7.13
CA THR A 43 -31.82 0.61 7.09
C THR A 43 -32.24 2.07 7.27
N GLY A 44 -31.38 2.89 7.90
CA GLY A 44 -31.59 4.34 8.04
C GLY A 44 -31.00 5.16 6.90
N SER A 45 -30.47 4.52 5.86
CA SER A 45 -29.82 5.16 4.72
C SER A 45 -30.57 4.86 3.42
N PHE A 46 -30.48 5.76 2.43
CA PHE A 46 -31.20 5.63 1.15
C PHE A 46 -30.41 6.18 -0.05
N ALA A 47 -29.09 6.06 -0.01
CA ALA A 47 -28.21 6.40 -1.13
C ALA A 47 -28.23 5.37 -2.26
N ASN A 48 -27.50 5.66 -3.33
CA ASN A 48 -27.21 4.73 -4.42
C ASN A 48 -25.71 4.80 -4.76
N THR A 49 -24.90 4.26 -3.87
CA THR A 49 -23.43 4.34 -3.93
C THR A 49 -22.85 3.14 -4.66
N ASP A 50 -22.03 3.41 -5.67
CA ASP A 50 -21.16 2.40 -6.28
C ASP A 50 -19.84 2.35 -5.52
N TRP A 51 -19.75 1.43 -4.54
CA TRP A 51 -18.63 1.30 -3.64
C TRP A 51 -17.33 0.93 -4.34
N PHE A 52 -17.39 0.22 -5.47
CA PHE A 52 -16.18 -0.09 -6.23
C PHE A 52 -15.62 1.16 -6.90
N LYS A 53 -16.46 2.03 -7.45
CA LYS A 53 -16.02 3.32 -7.97
C LYS A 53 -15.50 4.25 -6.89
N GLU A 54 -16.10 4.20 -5.69
CA GLU A 54 -15.65 5.03 -4.56
C GLU A 54 -14.27 4.60 -4.07
N PHE A 55 -14.02 3.31 -3.93
CA PHE A 55 -12.76 2.83 -3.38
C PHE A 55 -11.65 2.64 -4.40
N TYR A 56 -11.96 2.37 -5.67
CA TYR A 56 -10.95 2.04 -6.67
C TYR A 56 -10.86 3.09 -7.78
N LYS A 57 -9.63 3.36 -8.18
CA LYS A 57 -9.31 4.08 -9.41
C LYS A 57 -9.49 3.13 -10.60
N ASN A 58 -9.92 3.64 -11.73
CA ASN A 58 -10.05 2.82 -12.94
C ASN A 58 -8.70 2.37 -13.50
N TRP A 59 -7.69 3.19 -13.30
CA TRP A 59 -6.30 2.93 -13.69
C TRP A 59 -5.34 3.77 -12.84
N VAL A 60 -4.11 3.31 -12.75
CA VAL A 60 -3.00 4.04 -12.14
C VAL A 60 -1.75 3.87 -12.98
N PRO A 61 -0.89 4.90 -13.07
CA PRO A 61 0.38 4.77 -13.76
C PRO A 61 1.34 3.88 -12.99
N SER A 62 2.12 3.10 -13.73
CA SER A 62 3.34 2.48 -13.26
C SER A 62 4.45 2.92 -14.19
N THR A 63 5.57 3.39 -13.64
CA THR A 63 6.71 3.83 -14.42
C THR A 63 7.94 3.03 -14.06
N GLU A 64 8.69 2.61 -15.07
CA GLU A 64 9.97 1.94 -14.89
C GLU A 64 11.03 2.59 -15.75
N HIS A 65 12.17 2.91 -15.14
CA HIS A 65 13.33 3.47 -15.80
C HIS A 65 14.50 2.51 -15.64
N ASN A 66 15.17 2.23 -16.76
CA ASN A 66 16.33 1.36 -16.81
C ASN A 66 17.50 2.07 -17.47
N LEU A 67 18.67 2.01 -16.85
CA LEU A 67 19.92 2.51 -17.41
C LEU A 67 20.95 1.39 -17.42
N ASN A 68 21.69 1.26 -18.51
CA ASN A 68 22.74 0.27 -18.63
C ASN A 68 23.97 0.91 -19.31
N ILE A 69 25.13 0.73 -18.70
CA ILE A 69 26.41 1.23 -19.19
C ILE A 69 27.38 0.06 -19.16
N SER A 70 28.04 -0.19 -20.27
CA SER A 70 29.06 -1.23 -20.37
C SER A 70 30.23 -0.72 -21.22
N GLY A 71 31.41 -1.24 -20.94
CA GLY A 71 32.60 -0.92 -21.65
C GLY A 71 33.78 -1.79 -21.21
N GLY A 72 34.93 -1.54 -21.79
CA GLY A 72 36.11 -2.23 -21.37
C GLY A 72 37.24 -2.20 -22.37
N THR A 73 38.30 -2.91 -22.01
CA THR A 73 39.50 -3.19 -22.81
C THR A 73 39.72 -4.70 -22.81
N ASP A 74 40.76 -5.18 -23.46
CA ASP A 74 41.14 -6.59 -23.45
C ASP A 74 41.48 -7.14 -22.05
N LYS A 75 41.77 -6.23 -21.08
CA LYS A 75 42.14 -6.59 -19.71
C LYS A 75 41.07 -6.30 -18.69
N LEU A 76 40.13 -5.41 -18.96
CA LEU A 76 39.09 -5.00 -18.02
C LEU A 76 37.78 -4.79 -18.76
N THR A 77 36.74 -5.50 -18.31
CA THR A 77 35.37 -5.24 -18.79
C THR A 77 34.49 -4.91 -17.60
N TYR A 78 33.51 -4.04 -17.84
CA TYR A 78 32.53 -3.66 -16.83
C TYR A 78 31.15 -3.51 -17.43
N MET A 79 30.15 -3.77 -16.60
CA MET A 79 28.75 -3.49 -16.87
C MET A 79 28.11 -2.98 -15.58
N ILE A 80 27.48 -1.84 -15.65
CA ILE A 80 26.75 -1.22 -14.56
C ILE A 80 25.32 -0.97 -15.04
N SER A 81 24.33 -1.44 -14.28
CA SER A 81 22.93 -1.19 -14.58
C SER A 81 22.20 -0.69 -13.35
N GLY A 82 21.21 0.17 -13.58
CA GLY A 82 20.31 0.67 -12.55
C GLY A 82 18.88 0.63 -13.06
N SER A 83 17.94 0.33 -12.18
CA SER A 83 16.51 0.43 -12.47
C SER A 83 15.76 1.07 -11.31
N PHE A 84 14.71 1.79 -11.67
CA PHE A 84 13.75 2.38 -10.74
C PHE A 84 12.34 2.07 -11.22
N LEU A 85 11.54 1.48 -10.33
CA LEU A 85 10.11 1.22 -10.53
C LEU A 85 9.32 2.05 -9.52
N ASP A 86 8.35 2.82 -10.00
CA ASP A 86 7.30 3.46 -9.19
C ASP A 86 5.93 2.89 -9.58
N GLN A 87 5.25 2.33 -8.60
CA GLN A 87 3.94 1.72 -8.78
C GLN A 87 3.00 2.17 -7.66
N LYS A 88 1.94 2.85 -8.04
CA LYS A 88 0.88 3.28 -7.12
C LYS A 88 -0.23 2.24 -7.04
N GLY A 89 -0.87 2.14 -5.88
CA GLY A 89 -2.03 1.27 -5.70
C GLY A 89 -3.31 1.82 -6.32
N LEU A 90 -4.26 0.95 -6.54
CA LEU A 90 -5.55 1.28 -7.15
C LEU A 90 -6.53 1.95 -6.17
N LEU A 91 -6.25 1.98 -4.88
CA LEU A 91 -7.13 2.60 -3.89
C LEU A 91 -7.15 4.12 -4.05
N ARG A 92 -8.34 4.73 -3.89
CA ARG A 92 -8.51 6.19 -3.92
C ARG A 92 -8.13 6.83 -2.60
N HIS A 93 -8.40 6.12 -1.51
CA HIS A 93 -8.27 6.58 -0.14
C HIS A 93 -7.05 5.95 0.51
N GLY A 94 -6.28 6.77 1.23
CA GLY A 94 -5.01 6.37 1.79
C GLY A 94 -3.89 6.26 0.75
N GLU A 95 -2.68 6.12 1.22
CA GLU A 95 -1.49 6.01 0.40
C GLU A 95 -1.12 4.53 0.26
N ASP A 96 -1.14 4.03 -0.98
CA ASP A 96 -0.73 2.67 -1.36
C ASP A 96 0.27 2.80 -2.50
N GLN A 97 1.56 2.62 -2.19
CA GLN A 97 2.66 2.87 -3.12
C GLN A 97 3.81 1.88 -2.93
N PHE A 98 4.33 1.37 -4.02
CA PHE A 98 5.50 0.52 -4.07
C PHE A 98 6.59 1.12 -4.94
N ASN A 99 7.81 1.24 -4.40
CA ASN A 99 8.99 1.67 -5.12
C ASN A 99 10.07 0.59 -5.05
N ARG A 100 10.74 0.33 -6.17
CA ARG A 100 11.88 -0.57 -6.23
C ARG A 100 13.06 0.08 -6.94
N TYR A 101 14.20 0.02 -6.28
CA TYR A 101 15.49 0.45 -6.80
C TYR A 101 16.37 -0.77 -6.94
N THR A 102 17.06 -0.89 -8.08
CA THR A 102 18.01 -1.97 -8.32
C THR A 102 19.28 -1.39 -8.91
N MET A 103 20.42 -1.82 -8.39
CA MET A 103 21.74 -1.53 -8.98
C MET A 103 22.51 -2.83 -9.12
N ASN A 104 23.14 -3.03 -10.27
CA ASN A 104 24.01 -4.15 -10.51
C ASN A 104 25.32 -3.64 -11.10
N ALA A 105 26.43 -4.20 -10.64
CA ALA A 105 27.75 -3.98 -11.22
C ALA A 105 28.41 -5.33 -11.44
N LYS A 106 28.98 -5.50 -12.62
CA LYS A 106 29.84 -6.65 -12.97
C LYS A 106 31.14 -6.11 -13.52
N ILE A 107 32.24 -6.59 -12.96
CA ILE A 107 33.60 -6.22 -13.35
C ILE A 107 34.37 -7.51 -13.58
N SER A 108 35.05 -7.63 -14.71
CA SER A 108 35.98 -8.70 -15.00
C SER A 108 37.34 -8.10 -15.31
N ALA A 109 38.36 -8.51 -14.55
CA ALA A 109 39.72 -8.00 -14.70
C ALA A 109 40.70 -9.16 -14.92
N LYS A 110 41.36 -9.16 -16.07
CA LYS A 110 42.50 -10.04 -16.36
C LYS A 110 43.75 -9.42 -15.76
N LEU A 111 44.13 -9.87 -14.57
CA LEU A 111 45.27 -9.33 -13.84
C LEU A 111 46.60 -9.74 -14.45
N THR A 112 46.67 -10.99 -14.89
CA THR A 112 47.80 -11.59 -15.61
C THR A 112 47.24 -12.49 -16.73
N ASP A 113 48.10 -13.10 -17.53
CA ASP A 113 47.65 -14.07 -18.56
C ASP A 113 47.03 -15.32 -17.99
N TRP A 114 47.24 -15.62 -16.71
CA TRP A 114 46.75 -16.80 -16.03
C TRP A 114 45.82 -16.50 -14.82
N VAL A 115 45.53 -15.22 -14.50
CA VAL A 115 44.63 -14.82 -13.40
C VAL A 115 43.56 -13.86 -13.89
N THR A 116 42.29 -14.25 -13.73
CA THR A 116 41.12 -13.40 -13.97
C THR A 116 40.31 -13.28 -12.69
N LEU A 117 39.94 -12.07 -12.32
CA LEU A 117 39.00 -11.77 -11.23
C LEU A 117 37.67 -11.29 -11.80
N ASN A 118 36.60 -11.89 -11.33
CA ASN A 118 35.23 -11.45 -11.60
C ASN A 118 34.58 -10.98 -10.30
N TYR A 119 34.11 -9.75 -10.29
CA TYR A 119 33.36 -9.18 -9.19
C TYR A 119 31.96 -8.84 -9.63
N THR A 120 30.97 -9.29 -8.85
CA THR A 120 29.55 -8.97 -9.05
C THR A 120 29.00 -8.36 -7.76
N SER A 121 28.35 -7.21 -7.91
CA SER A 121 27.63 -6.56 -6.83
C SER A 121 26.19 -6.32 -7.28
N LYS A 122 25.25 -6.67 -6.44
CA LYS A 122 23.81 -6.41 -6.66
C LYS A 122 23.22 -5.81 -5.39
N TRP A 123 22.53 -4.69 -5.57
CA TRP A 123 21.73 -4.07 -4.53
C TRP A 123 20.30 -3.91 -5.02
N THR A 124 19.33 -4.26 -4.16
CA THR A 124 17.92 -4.05 -4.40
C THR A 124 17.30 -3.47 -3.15
N ARG A 125 16.54 -2.40 -3.32
CA ARG A 125 15.73 -1.80 -2.26
C ARG A 125 14.28 -1.77 -2.70
N GLU A 126 13.39 -2.21 -1.81
CA GLU A 126 11.94 -2.10 -1.96
C GLU A 126 11.39 -1.27 -0.81
N ASP A 127 10.65 -0.23 -1.16
CA ASP A 127 9.87 0.59 -0.23
C ASP A 127 8.39 0.35 -0.53
N TYR A 128 7.62 -0.03 0.49
CA TYR A 128 6.18 -0.24 0.41
C TYR A 128 5.48 0.52 1.52
N ASP A 129 4.61 1.42 1.12
CA ASP A 129 3.78 2.23 1.99
C ASP A 129 2.33 1.87 1.77
N ARG A 130 1.56 1.71 2.87
CA ARG A 130 0.12 1.43 2.81
C ARG A 130 -0.60 1.91 4.06
N PRO A 131 -1.93 2.13 4.00
CA PRO A 131 -2.72 2.31 5.20
C PRO A 131 -2.65 1.10 6.13
N THR A 132 -2.60 1.33 7.43
CA THR A 132 -2.53 0.24 8.43
C THR A 132 -3.75 -0.67 8.34
N TYR A 133 -4.93 -0.10 8.12
CA TYR A 133 -6.19 -0.83 8.04
C TYR A 133 -6.45 -1.52 6.68
N MET A 134 -5.54 -1.44 5.72
CA MET A 134 -5.64 -2.18 4.45
C MET A 134 -5.39 -3.68 4.69
N THR A 135 -6.37 -4.35 5.24
CA THR A 135 -6.34 -5.76 5.65
C THR A 135 -7.32 -6.60 4.82
N GLY A 136 -7.33 -7.92 5.03
CA GLY A 136 -8.33 -8.80 4.44
C GLY A 136 -9.77 -8.42 4.83
N LEU A 137 -9.98 -7.92 6.05
CA LEU A 137 -11.29 -7.45 6.52
C LEU A 137 -11.76 -6.20 5.77
N PHE A 138 -10.86 -5.27 5.45
CA PHE A 138 -11.13 -4.11 4.62
C PHE A 138 -11.74 -4.52 3.26
N PHE A 139 -11.06 -5.39 2.52
CA PHE A 139 -11.56 -5.87 1.22
C PHE A 139 -12.87 -6.62 1.31
N HIS A 140 -13.04 -7.44 2.36
CA HIS A 140 -14.29 -8.13 2.63
C HIS A 140 -15.44 -7.14 2.87
N ASN A 141 -15.21 -6.10 3.65
CA ASN A 141 -16.23 -5.10 3.98
C ASN A 141 -16.66 -4.28 2.76
N ILE A 142 -15.74 -3.89 1.89
CA ILE A 142 -16.07 -3.19 0.64
C ILE A 142 -16.99 -4.05 -0.22
N ALA A 143 -16.66 -5.33 -0.40
CA ALA A 143 -17.40 -6.23 -1.26
C ALA A 143 -18.86 -6.48 -0.83
N ARG A 144 -19.16 -6.33 0.46
CA ARG A 144 -20.51 -6.56 1.03
C ARG A 144 -21.26 -5.31 1.44
N ARG A 145 -20.68 -4.12 1.27
CA ARG A 145 -21.32 -2.87 1.68
C ARG A 145 -22.56 -2.61 0.84
N TRP A 146 -23.63 -2.20 1.51
CA TRP A 146 -24.89 -1.93 0.85
C TRP A 146 -24.84 -0.62 0.03
N PRO A 147 -25.33 -0.64 -1.21
CA PRO A 147 -25.38 0.58 -2.04
C PRO A 147 -26.24 1.71 -1.42
N THR A 148 -27.14 1.36 -0.51
CA THR A 148 -27.99 2.33 0.19
C THR A 148 -27.25 3.17 1.25
N CYS A 149 -25.99 2.83 1.59
CA CYS A 149 -25.18 3.64 2.48
C CYS A 149 -24.56 4.81 1.71
N PRO A 150 -24.71 6.07 2.17
CA PRO A 150 -24.06 7.22 1.56
C PRO A 150 -22.56 7.28 1.91
N VAL A 151 -21.77 7.93 1.06
CA VAL A 151 -20.35 8.16 1.30
C VAL A 151 -20.14 9.19 2.38
N ARG A 152 -20.93 10.27 2.33
CA ARG A 152 -20.85 11.39 3.27
C ARG A 152 -22.16 11.58 4.01
N ASP A 153 -22.02 12.10 5.21
CA ASP A 153 -23.15 12.55 6.01
C ASP A 153 -23.65 13.94 5.54
N PRO A 154 -24.80 14.43 6.03
CA PRO A 154 -25.32 15.76 5.70
C PRO A 154 -24.41 16.94 6.05
N ASN A 155 -23.49 16.76 6.97
CA ASN A 155 -22.50 17.78 7.35
C ASN A 155 -21.23 17.73 6.47
N GLY A 156 -21.14 16.76 5.55
CA GLY A 156 -20.05 16.63 4.59
C GLY A 156 -18.88 15.76 5.05
N HIS A 157 -18.93 15.19 6.27
CA HIS A 157 -17.93 14.23 6.75
C HIS A 157 -18.17 12.85 6.15
N TYR A 158 -17.14 12.00 6.13
CA TYR A 158 -17.33 10.60 5.79
C TYR A 158 -18.27 9.92 6.78
N GLN A 159 -19.20 9.15 6.24
CA GLN A 159 -20.20 8.45 7.05
C GLN A 159 -19.53 7.49 8.03
N GLN A 160 -20.03 7.41 9.26
CA GLN A 160 -19.50 6.52 10.30
C GLN A 160 -19.40 5.05 9.84
N LYS A 161 -18.46 4.31 10.40
CA LYS A 161 -18.15 2.90 10.05
C LYS A 161 -17.77 2.72 8.58
N MET A 162 -17.11 3.71 8.03
CA MET A 162 -16.60 3.66 6.69
C MET A 162 -15.12 3.39 6.70
N GLU A 163 -14.72 2.42 5.91
CA GLU A 163 -13.32 2.05 5.70
C GLU A 163 -12.49 3.21 5.12
N ILE A 164 -13.14 4.25 4.55
CA ILE A 164 -12.45 5.46 4.09
C ILE A 164 -11.76 6.18 5.25
N ILE A 165 -12.44 6.38 6.38
CA ILE A 165 -11.86 7.03 7.56
C ILE A 165 -10.67 6.21 8.08
N GLU A 166 -10.79 4.89 8.09
CA GLU A 166 -9.70 3.98 8.46
C GLU A 166 -8.49 4.11 7.53
N MET A 167 -8.73 4.27 6.23
CA MET A 167 -7.66 4.42 5.23
C MET A 167 -6.95 5.77 5.30
N GLU A 168 -7.67 6.84 5.55
CA GLU A 168 -7.11 8.19 5.54
C GLU A 168 -6.50 8.58 6.89
N ASP A 169 -7.18 8.28 7.99
CA ASP A 169 -6.84 8.77 9.32
C ASP A 169 -6.28 7.68 10.26
N GLY A 170 -6.47 6.41 9.94
CA GLY A 170 -6.18 5.28 10.83
C GLY A 170 -4.70 4.93 11.01
N GLY A 171 -3.80 5.63 10.33
CA GLY A 171 -2.37 5.41 10.41
C GLY A 171 -1.79 4.69 9.19
N LYS A 172 -0.46 4.59 9.17
CA LYS A 172 0.31 4.11 8.03
C LYS A 172 1.27 2.98 8.42
N GLN A 173 1.42 2.04 7.54
CA GLN A 173 2.45 1.02 7.61
C GLN A 173 3.47 1.25 6.49
N THR A 174 4.74 1.32 6.86
CA THR A 174 5.86 1.41 5.93
C THR A 174 6.75 0.18 6.04
N SER A 175 7.26 -0.31 4.94
CA SER A 175 8.19 -1.43 4.90
C SER A 175 9.30 -1.15 3.92
N GLN A 176 10.53 -1.14 4.40
CA GLN A 176 11.74 -1.02 3.59
C GLN A 176 12.54 -2.30 3.67
N LYS A 177 12.82 -2.91 2.53
CA LYS A 177 13.66 -4.11 2.42
C LYS A 177 14.85 -3.80 1.56
N ASN A 178 16.03 -4.22 2.00
CA ASN A 178 17.25 -4.11 1.23
C ASN A 178 17.90 -5.50 1.11
N TRP A 179 18.34 -5.82 -0.08
CA TRP A 179 19.19 -6.97 -0.38
C TRP A 179 20.48 -6.45 -0.97
N TYR A 180 21.58 -6.88 -0.42
CA TYR A 180 22.90 -6.59 -0.91
C TYR A 180 23.66 -7.89 -1.11
N THR A 181 24.08 -8.18 -2.32
CA THR A 181 24.82 -9.39 -2.67
C THR A 181 26.13 -8.99 -3.31
N GLN A 182 27.22 -9.54 -2.82
CA GLN A 182 28.54 -9.42 -3.39
C GLN A 182 29.10 -10.82 -3.68
N GLN A 183 29.78 -10.95 -4.78
CA GLN A 183 30.40 -12.20 -5.21
C GLN A 183 31.76 -11.87 -5.80
N LEU A 184 32.79 -12.56 -5.36
CA LEU A 184 34.13 -12.52 -5.93
C LEU A 184 34.52 -13.91 -6.38
N GLN A 185 34.90 -14.00 -7.64
CA GLN A 185 35.39 -15.23 -8.25
C GLN A 185 36.79 -14.99 -8.81
N ALA A 186 37.73 -15.85 -8.44
CA ALA A 186 39.08 -15.88 -8.97
C ALA A 186 39.25 -17.12 -9.85
N ILE A 187 39.70 -16.91 -11.07
CA ILE A 187 40.01 -17.98 -12.05
C ILE A 187 41.50 -18.00 -12.29
N PHE A 188 42.14 -19.16 -12.11
CA PHE A 188 43.56 -19.40 -12.30
C PHE A 188 43.75 -20.43 -13.42
N GLU A 189 44.49 -20.06 -14.43
CA GLU A 189 44.83 -20.93 -15.59
C GLU A 189 46.36 -20.94 -15.80
N PRO A 190 47.14 -21.51 -14.82
CA PRO A 190 48.59 -21.39 -14.81
C PRO A 190 49.28 -22.16 -15.95
N ILE A 191 48.63 -23.20 -16.43
CA ILE A 191 49.07 -24.01 -17.59
C ILE A 191 47.85 -24.36 -18.47
N LYS A 192 48.09 -24.60 -19.72
CA LYS A 192 47.03 -24.95 -20.70
C LYS A 192 46.19 -26.12 -20.19
N ASP A 193 44.88 -26.01 -20.33
CA ASP A 193 43.86 -27.01 -19.99
C ASP A 193 43.72 -27.31 -18.48
N TRP A 194 44.39 -26.50 -17.59
CA TRP A 194 44.23 -26.62 -16.16
C TRP A 194 43.63 -25.34 -15.57
N ARG A 195 42.38 -25.41 -15.15
CA ARG A 195 41.61 -24.28 -14.61
C ARG A 195 41.19 -24.55 -13.17
N ILE A 196 41.51 -23.61 -12.28
CA ILE A 196 41.09 -23.59 -10.89
C ILE A 196 40.17 -22.40 -10.71
N VAL A 197 39.04 -22.62 -10.05
CA VAL A 197 38.07 -21.56 -9.74
C VAL A 197 37.87 -21.51 -8.22
N ALA A 198 38.06 -20.33 -7.63
CA ALA A 198 37.73 -20.06 -6.25
C ALA A 198 36.64 -18.95 -6.26
N GLU A 199 35.60 -19.16 -5.48
CA GLU A 199 34.46 -18.24 -5.43
C GLU A 199 34.00 -18.06 -3.98
N GLY A 200 33.66 -16.84 -3.62
CA GLY A 200 33.05 -16.49 -2.34
C GLY A 200 31.91 -15.50 -2.57
N SER A 201 30.84 -15.65 -1.84
CA SER A 201 29.72 -14.70 -1.88
C SER A 201 29.24 -14.30 -0.48
N MET A 202 28.74 -13.08 -0.39
CA MET A 202 28.09 -12.55 0.79
C MET A 202 26.76 -11.93 0.38
N ARG A 203 25.71 -12.24 1.12
CA ARG A 203 24.40 -11.62 0.98
C ARG A 203 23.95 -11.06 2.32
N THR A 204 23.59 -9.80 2.34
CA THR A 204 22.97 -9.14 3.49
C THR A 204 21.52 -8.81 3.13
N TYR A 205 20.60 -9.16 4.00
CA TYR A 205 19.20 -8.75 3.96
C TYR A 205 18.92 -7.88 5.18
N THR A 206 18.26 -6.74 4.96
CA THR A 206 17.75 -5.90 6.04
C THR A 206 16.31 -5.51 5.76
N ARG A 207 15.49 -5.54 6.79
CA ARG A 207 14.11 -5.07 6.77
C ARG A 207 13.90 -4.07 7.89
N LYS A 208 13.31 -2.94 7.56
CA LYS A 208 12.78 -1.97 8.52
C LYS A 208 11.27 -1.88 8.26
N GLN A 209 10.50 -2.00 9.30
CA GLN A 209 9.05 -1.87 9.22
C GLN A 209 8.59 -0.95 10.34
N SER A 210 7.79 0.05 9.99
CA SER A 210 7.06 0.89 10.93
C SER A 210 5.57 0.68 10.71
N TRP A 211 4.83 0.60 11.79
CA TRP A 211 3.40 0.40 11.79
C TRP A 211 2.77 1.32 12.83
N ALA A 212 1.80 2.14 12.40
CA ALA A 212 1.10 3.06 13.26
C ALA A 212 -0.41 2.79 13.20
N VAL A 213 -1.04 2.73 14.35
CA VAL A 213 -2.50 2.76 14.53
C VAL A 213 -2.85 4.07 15.19
N LEU A 214 -3.79 4.80 14.59
CA LEU A 214 -4.27 6.08 15.13
C LEU A 214 -5.75 5.98 15.42
N PRO A 215 -6.25 6.72 16.47
CA PRO A 215 -7.67 6.83 16.73
C PRO A 215 -8.37 7.53 15.57
N ILE A 216 -9.53 7.01 15.19
CA ILE A 216 -10.35 7.54 14.09
C ILE A 216 -11.65 8.12 14.66
N TYR A 217 -12.15 9.17 14.02
CA TYR A 217 -13.32 9.90 14.47
C TYR A 217 -14.39 9.96 13.38
N ALA A 218 -15.65 9.90 13.79
CA ALA A 218 -16.79 10.30 12.99
C ALA A 218 -17.49 11.48 13.66
N TYR A 219 -18.46 12.08 12.97
CA TYR A 219 -19.18 13.24 13.45
C TYR A 219 -20.68 12.92 13.55
N ASP A 220 -21.32 13.44 14.59
CA ASP A 220 -22.76 13.32 14.78
C ASP A 220 -23.54 14.42 14.02
N ALA A 221 -24.85 14.45 14.18
CA ALA A 221 -25.73 15.41 13.52
C ALA A 221 -25.49 16.87 13.99
N ASP A 222 -24.98 17.03 15.18
CA ASP A 222 -24.60 18.34 15.76
C ASP A 222 -23.12 18.69 15.43
N ASN A 223 -22.52 17.96 14.53
CA ASN A 223 -21.13 18.15 14.10
C ASN A 223 -20.11 17.96 15.23
N GLN A 224 -20.44 17.11 16.24
CA GLN A 224 -19.51 16.78 17.31
C GLN A 224 -18.73 15.50 16.98
N PRO A 225 -17.40 15.51 17.15
CA PRO A 225 -16.59 14.33 16.91
C PRO A 225 -16.80 13.27 17.98
N TYR A 226 -16.85 12.01 17.59
CA TYR A 226 -16.82 10.86 18.49
C TYR A 226 -15.90 9.77 17.96
N LEU A 227 -15.26 9.03 18.87
CA LEU A 227 -14.35 7.95 18.52
C LEU A 227 -15.09 6.80 17.84
N LEU A 228 -14.52 6.33 16.74
CA LEU A 228 -14.92 5.08 16.11
C LEU A 228 -14.06 3.93 16.65
N GLY A 229 -14.71 2.82 16.99
CA GLY A 229 -14.02 1.63 17.44
C GLY A 229 -14.88 0.39 17.37
N TRP A 230 -14.22 -0.77 17.30
CA TRP A 230 -14.83 -2.07 17.40
C TRP A 230 -14.60 -2.62 18.79
N GLY A 231 -15.66 -2.68 19.64
CA GLY A 231 -15.56 -3.18 21.00
C GLY A 231 -14.76 -2.26 21.93
N ASP A 232 -14.60 -2.72 23.18
CA ASP A 232 -14.02 -1.92 24.28
C ASP A 232 -12.53 -1.58 24.09
N ASN A 233 -11.84 -2.22 23.18
CA ASN A 233 -10.38 -2.11 23.00
C ASN A 233 -9.95 -1.23 21.81
N ALA A 234 -10.87 -0.78 20.98
CA ALA A 234 -10.52 -0.09 19.73
C ALA A 234 -10.65 1.43 19.82
N ALA A 235 -11.30 1.96 20.84
CA ALA A 235 -11.51 3.38 20.99
C ALA A 235 -10.38 4.02 21.80
N GLY A 236 -9.68 4.96 21.19
CA GLY A 236 -8.86 5.93 21.91
C GLY A 236 -7.41 5.57 22.18
N TYR A 237 -6.87 4.46 21.64
CA TYR A 237 -5.44 4.25 21.74
C TYR A 237 -4.72 4.52 20.41
N SER A 238 -3.49 4.97 20.51
CA SER A 238 -2.54 5.02 19.40
C SER A 238 -1.38 4.10 19.70
N GLU A 239 -0.92 3.39 18.70
CA GLU A 239 0.21 2.49 18.80
C GLU A 239 1.16 2.76 17.64
N VAL A 240 2.47 2.84 17.95
CA VAL A 240 3.52 2.87 16.95
C VAL A 240 4.50 1.75 17.26
N GLN A 241 4.72 0.89 16.30
CA GLN A 241 5.66 -0.22 16.41
C GLN A 241 6.70 -0.13 15.29
N ASP A 242 7.97 -0.18 15.68
CA ASP A 242 9.09 -0.30 14.76
C ASP A 242 9.77 -1.65 14.94
N SER A 243 10.06 -2.31 13.83
CA SER A 243 10.83 -3.54 13.80
C SER A 243 11.99 -3.45 12.82
N ARG A 244 13.12 -4.09 13.17
CA ARG A 244 14.28 -4.24 12.31
C ARG A 244 14.74 -5.69 12.31
N GLU A 245 15.04 -6.18 11.12
CA GLU A 245 15.55 -7.51 10.88
C GLU A 245 16.82 -7.39 10.03
N SER A 246 17.83 -8.20 10.33
CA SER A 246 19.07 -8.27 9.55
C SER A 246 19.54 -9.72 9.49
N GLU A 247 19.89 -10.19 8.31
CA GLU A 247 20.40 -11.53 8.07
C GLU A 247 21.61 -11.45 7.13
N ASP A 248 22.68 -12.16 7.48
CA ASP A 248 23.88 -12.28 6.66
C ASP A 248 24.13 -13.74 6.29
N TYR A 249 24.42 -13.98 5.02
CA TYR A 249 24.71 -15.29 4.46
C TYR A 249 26.05 -15.24 3.77
N PHE A 250 26.88 -16.27 4.03
CA PHE A 250 28.20 -16.44 3.41
C PHE A 250 28.28 -17.81 2.73
N SER A 251 28.90 -17.88 1.58
CA SER A 251 29.16 -19.13 0.86
C SER A 251 30.51 -19.09 0.13
#